data_764935889893a7cbcd35d0839b9004bf
#
_entry.id   764935889893a7cbcd35d0839b9004bf
#
_cell.length_a   1.000
_cell.length_b   1.000
_cell.length_c   1.000
_cell.angle_alpha   90.00
_cell.angle_beta   90.00
_cell.angle_gamma   90.00
#
_symmetry.space_group_name_H-M   'P 1'
#
loop_
_entity.id
_entity.type
_entity.pdbx_description
1 polymer ?
#
loop_
_entity_poly.entity_id
_entity_poly.type
_entity_poly.pdbx_seq_one_letter_code
_entity_poly.pdbx_strand_id
1 'polypeptide(L)'
;MAMNINNINVNKYPISQVFDPDSKVVFEIPKYQREYTWGAREWEALFDDLIENDDGYFLGSIICINSATDAINAPKFEVVDGQQRLTTLSLFLAALYTTLNSYKDSLDEDQLSDILQLKRKLVLKKTQSDIRVVPQVQRRNRDDFMGLLAKIGIIPKRPMPKFAGLRRIEKAYNYFKKRINSVLEDSSDKIPSMFRILDKVNSAILVMIEVSNHADAYTLFESLNNRGTPLTSVDLIKNLLLARLDVNGDGDIDYYSSRWTEILSDLGDEYSDQERFFRQNYNAFRKTLNAPFLKGDRQYPLGTIATRSTMLDIYEKIITKDPVAALDELTENAAIYAGIILNKTDTLSDEQRESYLDLQRVQGAPSYLFVMYLIKYQEILNVTDEEVVKICKLLVNFFIRRNLTDTPPTRDLTRIFMSFIEAIEQNEYRGTDIYSNLRDTLLSVSASDEFFEEKLRGPVYDDNSGATRFILCMMAKRGMTRENVQDLWRKTNSNQYVWSIEHIFPQGSNIPDSWVDMIAGGDREKAKEYQSLYVHTFGNLTITGYNSTLSNKAFNEKKERKDNNGQHIGYRNGLNLNDDVCDKNEWTVDIIKARTDRMVKEIMAMFAL
;
A
#
# COMPACT_ATOMS: atom_id res chain seq x y z
N MET A 1 -30.43 10.13 10.76
CA MET A 1 -31.83 9.62 10.73
C MET A 1 -31.95 8.52 11.76
N ALA A 2 -33.06 8.46 12.51
CA ALA A 2 -33.29 7.32 13.40
C ALA A 2 -33.54 6.07 12.54
N MET A 3 -32.81 4.99 12.83
CA MET A 3 -32.92 3.70 12.20
C MET A 3 -34.35 3.16 12.38
N ASN A 4 -35.01 2.79 11.30
CA ASN A 4 -36.37 2.23 11.37
C ASN A 4 -36.28 0.73 11.64
N ILE A 5 -36.25 0.36 12.93
CA ILE A 5 -36.06 -1.04 13.42
C ILE A 5 -37.14 -1.99 12.87
N ASN A 6 -38.28 -1.48 12.41
CA ASN A 6 -39.39 -2.32 11.91
C ASN A 6 -39.11 -3.02 10.56
N ASN A 7 -38.01 -2.69 9.89
CA ASN A 7 -37.66 -3.24 8.57
C ASN A 7 -36.41 -4.13 8.60
N ILE A 8 -35.98 -4.59 9.78
CA ILE A 8 -34.82 -5.46 9.92
C ILE A 8 -35.29 -6.87 10.23
N ASN A 9 -34.91 -7.82 9.39
CA ASN A 9 -35.19 -9.23 9.61
C ASN A 9 -33.87 -9.95 10.03
N VAL A 10 -33.86 -10.54 11.22
CA VAL A 10 -32.68 -11.21 11.78
C VAL A 10 -32.99 -12.67 12.02
N ASN A 11 -32.29 -13.53 11.30
CA ASN A 11 -32.48 -14.98 11.41
C ASN A 11 -31.13 -15.72 11.56
N LYS A 12 -31.17 -16.84 12.25
CA LYS A 12 -30.03 -17.78 12.38
C LYS A 12 -30.20 -18.92 11.39
N TYR A 13 -29.18 -19.14 10.58
CA TYR A 13 -29.18 -20.23 9.62
C TYR A 13 -27.91 -21.07 9.74
N PRO A 14 -28.02 -22.41 9.78
CA PRO A 14 -26.84 -23.25 9.58
C PRO A 14 -26.32 -23.08 8.12
N ILE A 15 -25.05 -23.33 7.93
CA ILE A 15 -24.41 -23.27 6.59
C ILE A 15 -25.13 -24.16 5.59
N SER A 16 -25.67 -25.31 6.05
CA SER A 16 -26.50 -26.19 5.21
C SER A 16 -27.71 -25.49 4.60
N GLN A 17 -28.32 -24.53 5.30
CA GLN A 17 -29.46 -23.74 4.80
C GLN A 17 -29.00 -22.49 4.01
N VAL A 18 -27.94 -21.81 4.43
CA VAL A 18 -27.38 -20.68 3.66
C VAL A 18 -26.95 -21.12 2.26
N PHE A 19 -26.33 -22.29 2.18
CA PHE A 19 -25.90 -22.94 0.93
C PHE A 19 -26.79 -24.13 0.55
N ASP A 20 -28.12 -24.02 0.75
CA ASP A 20 -29.06 -25.10 0.46
C ASP A 20 -28.97 -25.49 -1.03
N PRO A 21 -28.68 -26.77 -1.35
CA PRO A 21 -28.55 -27.29 -2.71
C PRO A 21 -29.79 -27.07 -3.60
N ASP A 22 -30.98 -27.05 -3.03
CA ASP A 22 -32.26 -26.88 -3.74
C ASP A 22 -32.74 -25.43 -3.80
N SER A 23 -32.14 -24.56 -3.00
CA SER A 23 -32.42 -23.11 -3.02
C SER A 23 -31.86 -22.45 -4.29
N LYS A 24 -32.59 -21.42 -4.76
CA LYS A 24 -32.15 -20.57 -5.87
C LYS A 24 -31.50 -19.25 -5.40
N VAL A 25 -31.26 -19.11 -4.11
CA VAL A 25 -30.65 -17.90 -3.54
C VAL A 25 -29.25 -17.67 -4.12
N VAL A 26 -29.00 -16.43 -4.49
CA VAL A 26 -27.69 -15.92 -4.94
C VAL A 26 -27.24 -14.80 -4.02
N PHE A 27 -26.01 -14.89 -3.54
CA PHE A 27 -25.34 -13.84 -2.79
C PHE A 27 -24.41 -13.08 -3.74
N GLU A 28 -24.73 -11.84 -4.06
CA GLU A 28 -23.89 -10.99 -4.90
C GLU A 28 -23.11 -10.00 -4.06
N ILE A 29 -21.81 -9.96 -4.26
CA ILE A 29 -20.95 -8.97 -3.64
C ILE A 29 -20.89 -7.77 -4.58
N PRO A 30 -21.42 -6.59 -4.15
CA PRO A 30 -21.53 -5.41 -5.01
C PRO A 30 -20.16 -4.90 -5.47
N LYS A 31 -20.16 -4.17 -6.58
CA LYS A 31 -18.95 -3.56 -7.14
C LYS A 31 -18.31 -2.53 -6.20
N TYR A 32 -19.05 -1.90 -5.33
CA TYR A 32 -18.55 -0.92 -4.37
C TYR A 32 -17.88 -1.57 -3.15
N GLN A 33 -18.06 -2.87 -2.92
CA GLN A 33 -17.38 -3.60 -1.84
C GLN A 33 -15.89 -3.83 -2.18
N ARG A 34 -15.06 -3.94 -1.14
CA ARG A 34 -13.64 -4.26 -1.32
C ARG A 34 -13.44 -5.66 -1.93
N GLU A 35 -12.32 -5.86 -2.59
CA GLU A 35 -11.91 -7.17 -3.07
C GLU A 35 -11.72 -8.20 -1.92
N TYR A 36 -11.52 -9.45 -2.30
CA TYR A 36 -11.17 -10.50 -1.35
C TYR A 36 -9.78 -10.25 -0.76
N THR A 37 -9.73 -9.91 0.53
CA THR A 37 -8.50 -9.47 1.23
C THR A 37 -7.99 -10.41 2.30
N TRP A 38 -8.78 -11.42 2.73
CA TRP A 38 -8.35 -12.38 3.73
C TRP A 38 -7.07 -13.11 3.33
N GLY A 39 -6.22 -13.38 4.31
CA GLY A 39 -4.93 -14.05 4.17
C GLY A 39 -4.81 -15.28 5.05
N ALA A 40 -3.60 -15.78 5.21
CA ALA A 40 -3.33 -17.03 5.93
C ALA A 40 -3.86 -17.01 7.37
N ARG A 41 -3.77 -15.89 8.08
CA ARG A 41 -4.25 -15.75 9.46
C ARG A 41 -5.77 -15.92 9.58
N GLU A 42 -6.53 -15.28 8.69
CA GLU A 42 -7.99 -15.36 8.71
C GLU A 42 -8.48 -16.73 8.20
N TRP A 43 -7.78 -17.34 7.25
CA TRP A 43 -8.08 -18.69 6.78
C TRP A 43 -7.82 -19.73 7.86
N GLU A 44 -6.73 -19.60 8.60
CA GLU A 44 -6.39 -20.47 9.74
C GLU A 44 -7.45 -20.36 10.83
N ALA A 45 -7.77 -19.15 11.25
CA ALA A 45 -8.81 -18.92 12.25
C ALA A 45 -10.16 -19.54 11.85
N LEU A 46 -10.60 -19.32 10.59
CA LEU A 46 -11.86 -19.94 10.11
C LEU A 46 -11.79 -21.46 10.08
N PHE A 47 -10.66 -22.04 9.66
CA PHE A 47 -10.50 -23.49 9.62
C PHE A 47 -10.52 -24.09 11.03
N ASP A 48 -9.75 -23.52 11.95
CA ASP A 48 -9.65 -23.99 13.32
C ASP A 48 -11.00 -23.81 14.06
N ASP A 49 -11.67 -22.67 13.87
CA ASP A 49 -13.03 -22.43 14.39
C ASP A 49 -14.04 -23.52 13.94
N LEU A 50 -13.97 -23.96 12.68
CA LEU A 50 -14.86 -24.99 12.14
C LEU A 50 -14.50 -26.41 12.61
N ILE A 51 -13.22 -26.70 12.83
CA ILE A 51 -12.76 -28.06 13.11
C ILE A 51 -12.66 -28.34 14.62
N GLU A 52 -12.22 -27.39 15.42
CA GLU A 52 -11.94 -27.57 16.85
C GLU A 52 -13.16 -27.34 17.75
N ASN A 53 -14.11 -26.50 17.33
CA ASN A 53 -15.31 -26.24 18.13
C ASN A 53 -16.40 -27.29 17.93
N ASP A 54 -17.39 -27.28 18.81
CA ASP A 54 -18.57 -28.15 18.75
C ASP A 54 -19.47 -27.81 17.55
N ASP A 55 -20.36 -28.74 17.19
CA ASP A 55 -21.36 -28.54 16.15
C ASP A 55 -22.26 -27.33 16.46
N GLY A 56 -22.58 -26.55 15.42
CA GLY A 56 -23.37 -25.34 15.59
C GLY A 56 -22.54 -24.10 16.01
N TYR A 57 -21.20 -24.12 15.84
CA TYR A 57 -20.35 -22.97 16.12
C TYR A 57 -20.80 -21.73 15.36
N PHE A 58 -20.81 -20.59 16.06
CA PHE A 58 -21.24 -19.31 15.49
C PHE A 58 -20.11 -18.62 14.71
N LEU A 59 -20.26 -18.55 13.38
CA LEU A 59 -19.27 -17.95 12.48
C LEU A 59 -19.40 -16.43 12.32
N GLY A 60 -20.44 -15.81 12.87
CA GLY A 60 -20.68 -14.37 12.78
C GLY A 60 -21.93 -14.00 11.98
N SER A 61 -22.06 -12.72 11.64
CA SER A 61 -23.21 -12.17 10.90
C SER A 61 -22.90 -11.89 9.44
N ILE A 62 -23.97 -11.83 8.63
CA ILE A 62 -23.99 -11.33 7.26
C ILE A 62 -25.07 -10.26 7.21
N ILE A 63 -24.79 -9.09 6.67
CA ILE A 63 -25.76 -8.03 6.39
C ILE A 63 -26.02 -8.04 4.89
N CYS A 64 -27.29 -8.14 4.51
CA CYS A 64 -27.67 -8.18 3.10
C CYS A 64 -28.96 -7.40 2.83
N ILE A 65 -29.09 -6.96 1.58
CA ILE A 65 -30.30 -6.33 1.05
C ILE A 65 -30.92 -7.30 0.05
N ASN A 66 -32.22 -7.55 0.17
CA ASN A 66 -32.95 -8.33 -0.81
C ASN A 66 -33.25 -7.46 -2.04
N SER A 67 -32.53 -7.70 -3.12
CA SER A 67 -32.69 -6.95 -4.38
C SER A 67 -33.67 -7.61 -5.37
N ALA A 68 -34.41 -8.65 -4.95
CA ALA A 68 -35.44 -9.25 -5.79
C ALA A 68 -36.60 -8.26 -5.99
N THR A 69 -36.84 -7.87 -7.22
CA THR A 69 -37.95 -6.96 -7.61
C THR A 69 -39.28 -7.68 -7.79
N ASP A 70 -39.30 -9.02 -7.73
CA ASP A 70 -40.47 -9.84 -8.00
C ASP A 70 -40.48 -11.09 -7.11
N ALA A 71 -41.62 -11.40 -6.49
CA ALA A 71 -41.82 -12.57 -5.62
C ALA A 71 -41.66 -13.93 -6.36
N ILE A 72 -41.65 -13.95 -7.67
CA ILE A 72 -41.51 -15.16 -8.50
C ILE A 72 -40.03 -15.45 -8.83
N ASN A 73 -39.18 -14.41 -8.82
CA ASN A 73 -37.76 -14.55 -9.08
C ASN A 73 -37.00 -15.10 -7.86
N ALA A 74 -35.91 -15.80 -8.12
CA ALA A 74 -35.04 -16.28 -7.06
C ALA A 74 -34.53 -15.12 -6.20
N PRO A 75 -34.56 -15.23 -4.87
CA PRO A 75 -34.03 -14.18 -4.01
C PRO A 75 -32.55 -13.90 -4.35
N LYS A 76 -32.26 -12.64 -4.65
CA LYS A 76 -30.91 -12.15 -4.90
C LYS A 76 -30.55 -11.23 -3.75
N PHE A 77 -29.58 -11.65 -2.95
CA PHE A 77 -29.12 -10.88 -1.82
C PHE A 77 -27.83 -10.14 -2.18
N GLU A 78 -27.89 -8.83 -2.11
CA GLU A 78 -26.73 -7.98 -2.16
C GLU A 78 -26.02 -7.98 -0.79
N VAL A 79 -24.77 -8.40 -0.74
CA VAL A 79 -24.02 -8.59 0.50
C VAL A 79 -23.33 -7.28 0.88
N VAL A 80 -23.79 -6.63 1.96
CA VAL A 80 -23.22 -5.39 2.49
C VAL A 80 -22.11 -5.67 3.50
N ASP A 81 -22.26 -6.73 4.32
CA ASP A 81 -21.19 -7.23 5.21
C ASP A 81 -21.16 -8.75 5.21
N GLY A 82 -19.99 -9.32 5.55
CA GLY A 82 -19.75 -10.77 5.58
C GLY A 82 -19.23 -11.34 4.24
N GLN A 83 -18.95 -10.51 3.25
CA GLN A 83 -18.47 -10.92 1.92
C GLN A 83 -17.19 -11.78 1.97
N GLN A 84 -16.22 -11.42 2.83
CA GLN A 84 -14.98 -12.17 2.98
C GLN A 84 -15.26 -13.58 3.49
N ARG A 85 -16.16 -13.69 4.46
CA ARG A 85 -16.58 -14.97 5.06
C ARG A 85 -17.30 -15.85 4.06
N LEU A 86 -18.29 -15.33 3.32
CA LEU A 86 -19.01 -16.07 2.29
C LEU A 86 -18.09 -16.59 1.17
N THR A 87 -17.18 -15.72 0.70
CA THR A 87 -16.18 -16.10 -0.31
C THR A 87 -15.26 -17.19 0.22
N THR A 88 -14.77 -17.06 1.46
CA THR A 88 -13.88 -18.05 2.07
C THR A 88 -14.57 -19.38 2.31
N LEU A 89 -15.81 -19.38 2.79
CA LEU A 89 -16.61 -20.60 2.94
C LEU A 89 -16.82 -21.31 1.59
N SER A 90 -17.07 -20.55 0.52
CA SER A 90 -17.19 -21.11 -0.84
C SER A 90 -15.88 -21.76 -1.30
N LEU A 91 -14.73 -21.16 -0.99
CA LEU A 91 -13.40 -21.71 -1.31
C LEU A 91 -13.08 -22.96 -0.48
N PHE A 92 -13.48 -22.96 0.80
CA PHE A 92 -13.37 -24.14 1.67
C PHE A 92 -14.21 -25.29 1.14
N LEU A 93 -15.50 -25.08 0.82
CA LEU A 93 -16.39 -26.09 0.24
C LEU A 93 -15.85 -26.59 -1.11
N ALA A 94 -15.25 -25.75 -1.94
CA ALA A 94 -14.61 -26.14 -3.18
C ALA A 94 -13.37 -27.04 -2.95
N ALA A 95 -12.57 -26.75 -1.92
CA ALA A 95 -11.43 -27.58 -1.54
C ALA A 95 -11.90 -28.96 -1.01
N LEU A 96 -12.92 -28.96 -0.15
CA LEU A 96 -13.51 -30.19 0.38
C LEU A 96 -14.13 -31.05 -0.74
N TYR A 97 -14.88 -30.42 -1.67
CA TYR A 97 -15.39 -31.10 -2.87
C TYR A 97 -14.26 -31.77 -3.66
N THR A 98 -13.17 -31.06 -3.91
CA THR A 98 -12.06 -31.62 -4.68
C THR A 98 -11.42 -32.80 -3.98
N THR A 99 -11.27 -32.73 -2.66
CA THR A 99 -10.68 -33.81 -1.87
C THR A 99 -11.62 -35.05 -1.83
N LEU A 100 -12.90 -34.85 -1.52
CA LEU A 100 -13.89 -35.94 -1.56
C LEU A 100 -14.01 -36.60 -2.93
N ASN A 101 -14.07 -35.78 -4.00
CA ASN A 101 -14.19 -36.29 -5.38
C ASN A 101 -12.97 -37.09 -5.83
N SER A 102 -11.79 -36.93 -5.20
CA SER A 102 -10.63 -37.79 -5.48
C SER A 102 -10.77 -39.23 -4.97
N TYR A 103 -11.71 -39.46 -4.07
CA TYR A 103 -12.04 -40.79 -3.53
C TYR A 103 -13.33 -41.38 -4.09
N LYS A 104 -13.95 -40.78 -5.13
CA LYS A 104 -15.27 -41.13 -5.67
C LYS A 104 -15.44 -42.62 -5.98
N ASP A 105 -14.38 -43.28 -6.44
CA ASP A 105 -14.42 -44.70 -6.82
C ASP A 105 -14.45 -45.64 -5.60
N SER A 106 -14.28 -45.12 -4.40
CA SER A 106 -14.30 -45.86 -3.11
C SER A 106 -15.51 -45.50 -2.24
N LEU A 107 -16.44 -44.67 -2.74
CA LEU A 107 -17.61 -44.20 -2.02
C LEU A 107 -18.86 -45.02 -2.37
N ASP A 108 -19.78 -45.13 -1.40
CA ASP A 108 -21.11 -45.68 -1.60
C ASP A 108 -22.07 -44.69 -2.29
N GLU A 109 -23.30 -45.11 -2.60
CA GLU A 109 -24.29 -44.29 -3.32
C GLU A 109 -24.72 -43.05 -2.52
N ASP A 110 -24.87 -43.17 -1.19
CA ASP A 110 -25.27 -42.07 -0.31
C ASP A 110 -24.15 -41.02 -0.25
N GLN A 111 -22.91 -41.44 -0.10
CA GLN A 111 -21.73 -40.59 -0.09
C GLN A 111 -21.52 -39.90 -1.43
N LEU A 112 -21.79 -40.57 -2.56
CA LEU A 112 -21.78 -39.95 -3.89
C LEU A 112 -22.88 -38.88 -4.05
N SER A 113 -24.06 -39.15 -3.46
CA SER A 113 -25.14 -38.15 -3.39
C SER A 113 -24.72 -36.91 -2.62
N ASP A 114 -24.04 -37.06 -1.49
CA ASP A 114 -23.52 -35.93 -0.69
C ASP A 114 -22.49 -35.10 -1.45
N ILE A 115 -21.62 -35.70 -2.24
CA ILE A 115 -20.70 -34.97 -3.12
C ILE A 115 -21.46 -34.13 -4.17
N LEU A 116 -22.53 -34.68 -4.73
CA LEU A 116 -23.37 -33.95 -5.67
C LEU A 116 -24.09 -32.79 -4.99
N GLN A 117 -24.55 -32.97 -3.75
CA GLN A 117 -25.12 -31.88 -2.95
C GLN A 117 -24.07 -30.83 -2.64
N LEU A 118 -22.86 -31.22 -2.26
CA LEU A 118 -21.75 -30.29 -2.03
C LEU A 118 -21.42 -29.44 -3.29
N LYS A 119 -21.42 -30.05 -4.47
CA LYS A 119 -21.31 -29.33 -5.74
C LYS A 119 -22.44 -28.30 -5.91
N ARG A 120 -23.69 -28.67 -5.57
CA ARG A 120 -24.88 -27.79 -5.67
C ARG A 120 -24.89 -26.66 -4.64
N LYS A 121 -24.13 -26.77 -3.56
CA LYS A 121 -23.89 -25.64 -2.64
C LYS A 121 -23.12 -24.51 -3.31
N LEU A 122 -22.31 -24.79 -4.31
CA LEU A 122 -21.48 -23.80 -5.00
C LEU A 122 -22.13 -23.25 -6.28
N VAL A 123 -22.97 -24.05 -6.96
CA VAL A 123 -23.60 -23.68 -8.24
C VAL A 123 -25.08 -24.00 -8.23
N LEU A 124 -25.88 -23.24 -8.98
CA LEU A 124 -27.31 -23.45 -9.07
C LEU A 124 -27.66 -24.65 -9.99
N LYS A 125 -28.74 -25.36 -9.64
CA LYS A 125 -29.17 -26.61 -10.29
C LYS A 125 -29.53 -26.48 -11.77
N LYS A 126 -30.06 -25.34 -12.21
CA LYS A 126 -30.60 -25.16 -13.57
C LYS A 126 -29.58 -24.63 -14.59
N THR A 127 -28.61 -23.90 -14.12
CA THR A 127 -27.58 -23.25 -14.95
C THR A 127 -26.23 -23.56 -14.34
N GLN A 128 -25.54 -24.57 -14.84
CA GLN A 128 -24.20 -24.95 -14.33
C GLN A 128 -23.16 -23.81 -14.43
N SER A 129 -23.56 -22.65 -14.93
CA SER A 129 -22.73 -21.43 -15.00
C SER A 129 -23.04 -20.42 -13.88
N ASP A 130 -24.18 -20.55 -13.17
CA ASP A 130 -24.57 -19.60 -12.14
C ASP A 130 -24.05 -20.05 -10.78
N ILE A 131 -23.15 -19.25 -10.23
CA ILE A 131 -22.52 -19.49 -8.93
C ILE A 131 -23.39 -18.89 -7.82
N ARG A 132 -23.41 -19.54 -6.66
CA ARG A 132 -24.22 -19.13 -5.50
C ARG A 132 -23.68 -17.87 -4.83
N VAL A 133 -22.39 -17.80 -4.62
CA VAL A 133 -21.71 -16.59 -4.15
C VAL A 133 -20.97 -15.99 -5.32
N VAL A 134 -21.39 -14.80 -5.73
CA VAL A 134 -20.77 -14.04 -6.82
C VAL A 134 -19.76 -13.07 -6.22
N PRO A 135 -18.44 -13.39 -6.24
CA PRO A 135 -17.42 -12.48 -5.74
C PRO A 135 -17.41 -11.18 -6.53
N GLN A 136 -16.90 -10.14 -5.91
CA GLN A 136 -16.77 -8.83 -6.51
C GLN A 136 -16.04 -8.90 -7.87
N VAL A 137 -16.56 -8.16 -8.86
CA VAL A 137 -16.08 -8.23 -10.26
C VAL A 137 -14.73 -7.55 -10.46
N GLN A 138 -14.43 -6.52 -9.65
CA GLN A 138 -13.20 -5.74 -9.75
C GLN A 138 -11.97 -6.61 -9.45
N ARG A 139 -10.83 -6.27 -10.04
CA ARG A 139 -9.54 -6.96 -9.86
C ARG A 139 -9.60 -8.48 -10.07
N ARG A 140 -10.58 -8.92 -10.90
CA ARG A 140 -10.71 -10.30 -11.36
C ARG A 140 -11.07 -11.33 -10.29
N ASN A 141 -11.53 -10.95 -9.09
CA ASN A 141 -11.94 -11.91 -8.07
C ASN A 141 -13.00 -12.90 -8.59
N ARG A 142 -14.02 -12.39 -9.30
CA ARG A 142 -15.03 -13.23 -9.96
C ARG A 142 -14.41 -14.15 -11.02
N ASP A 143 -13.53 -13.61 -11.87
CA ASP A 143 -12.90 -14.39 -12.94
C ASP A 143 -11.99 -15.48 -12.37
N ASP A 144 -11.23 -15.17 -11.31
CA ASP A 144 -10.38 -16.15 -10.62
C ASP A 144 -11.22 -17.25 -9.98
N PHE A 145 -12.33 -16.89 -9.33
CA PHE A 145 -13.23 -17.85 -8.70
C PHE A 145 -13.90 -18.76 -9.75
N MET A 146 -14.42 -18.18 -10.82
CA MET A 146 -14.98 -18.92 -11.94
C MET A 146 -13.94 -19.82 -12.63
N GLY A 147 -12.72 -19.33 -12.83
CA GLY A 147 -11.60 -20.11 -13.36
C GLY A 147 -11.25 -21.30 -12.46
N LEU A 148 -11.22 -21.08 -11.15
CA LEU A 148 -10.99 -22.14 -10.16
C LEU A 148 -12.08 -23.21 -10.21
N LEU A 149 -13.37 -22.82 -10.19
CA LEU A 149 -14.49 -23.76 -10.27
C LEU A 149 -14.48 -24.57 -11.56
N ALA A 150 -14.07 -23.97 -12.69
CA ALA A 150 -13.88 -24.69 -13.96
C ALA A 150 -12.70 -25.67 -13.90
N LYS A 151 -11.58 -25.26 -13.29
CA LYS A 151 -10.38 -26.10 -13.10
C LYS A 151 -10.69 -27.37 -12.30
N ILE A 152 -11.54 -27.27 -11.27
CA ILE A 152 -11.93 -28.42 -10.44
C ILE A 152 -13.19 -29.17 -10.93
N GLY A 153 -13.74 -28.82 -12.09
CA GLY A 153 -14.81 -29.52 -12.75
C GLY A 153 -16.22 -29.27 -12.19
N ILE A 154 -16.41 -28.19 -11.43
CA ILE A 154 -17.72 -27.79 -10.88
C ILE A 154 -18.57 -27.12 -11.97
N ILE A 155 -17.96 -26.27 -12.79
CA ILE A 155 -18.60 -25.59 -13.93
C ILE A 155 -17.92 -25.99 -15.24
N PRO A 156 -18.54 -25.69 -16.40
CA PRO A 156 -17.92 -25.95 -17.72
C PRO A 156 -16.53 -25.32 -17.85
N LYS A 157 -15.67 -25.99 -18.63
CA LYS A 157 -14.28 -25.55 -18.86
C LYS A 157 -14.22 -24.11 -19.37
N ARG A 158 -13.39 -23.30 -18.76
CA ARG A 158 -13.04 -21.95 -19.20
C ARG A 158 -11.56 -21.67 -18.90
N PRO A 159 -10.91 -20.73 -19.63
CA PRO A 159 -9.52 -20.42 -19.38
C PRO A 159 -9.33 -19.79 -17.99
N MET A 160 -8.27 -20.19 -17.31
CA MET A 160 -7.84 -19.51 -16.07
C MET A 160 -7.29 -18.12 -16.42
N PRO A 161 -7.63 -17.09 -15.67
CA PRO A 161 -7.03 -15.77 -15.82
C PRO A 161 -5.51 -15.81 -15.62
N LYS A 162 -4.76 -15.01 -16.38
CA LYS A 162 -3.31 -14.89 -16.19
C LYS A 162 -3.00 -14.50 -14.74
N PHE A 163 -1.97 -15.12 -14.17
CA PHE A 163 -1.51 -14.89 -12.79
C PHE A 163 -2.53 -15.18 -11.67
N ALA A 164 -3.61 -15.92 -11.93
CA ALA A 164 -4.58 -16.31 -10.90
C ALA A 164 -3.92 -17.01 -9.71
N GLY A 165 -2.93 -17.89 -9.95
CA GLY A 165 -2.20 -18.60 -8.89
C GLY A 165 -1.43 -17.71 -7.92
N LEU A 166 -1.16 -16.46 -8.26
CA LEU A 166 -0.51 -15.50 -7.39
C LEU A 166 -1.51 -14.71 -6.53
N ARG A 167 -2.81 -14.77 -6.87
CA ARG A 167 -3.87 -14.01 -6.20
C ARG A 167 -4.54 -14.79 -5.08
N ARG A 168 -5.26 -14.08 -4.22
CA ARG A 168 -5.77 -14.60 -2.94
C ARG A 168 -6.80 -15.72 -3.08
N ILE A 169 -7.64 -15.70 -4.12
CA ILE A 169 -8.67 -16.75 -4.37
C ILE A 169 -8.01 -18.13 -4.48
N GLU A 170 -7.01 -18.29 -5.35
CA GLU A 170 -6.35 -19.60 -5.52
C GLU A 170 -5.44 -19.96 -4.34
N LYS A 171 -4.82 -18.96 -3.70
CA LYS A 171 -4.03 -19.16 -2.48
C LYS A 171 -4.91 -19.70 -1.34
N ALA A 172 -6.10 -19.14 -1.12
CA ALA A 172 -7.03 -19.59 -0.10
C ALA A 172 -7.52 -21.03 -0.37
N TYR A 173 -7.93 -21.32 -1.61
CA TYR A 173 -8.30 -22.67 -2.01
C TYR A 173 -7.19 -23.70 -1.74
N ASN A 174 -5.95 -23.39 -2.16
CA ASN A 174 -4.81 -24.27 -1.95
C ASN A 174 -4.46 -24.43 -0.46
N TYR A 175 -4.63 -23.37 0.34
CA TYR A 175 -4.48 -23.42 1.79
C TYR A 175 -5.46 -24.43 2.40
N PHE A 176 -6.76 -24.30 2.11
CA PHE A 176 -7.76 -25.22 2.66
C PHE A 176 -7.55 -26.64 2.18
N LYS A 177 -7.22 -26.86 0.92
CA LYS A 177 -6.89 -28.18 0.40
C LYS A 177 -5.72 -28.82 1.16
N LYS A 178 -4.67 -28.03 1.45
CA LYS A 178 -3.53 -28.50 2.24
C LYS A 178 -3.93 -28.83 3.68
N ARG A 179 -4.71 -27.98 4.33
CA ARG A 179 -5.17 -28.20 5.72
C ARG A 179 -6.08 -29.41 5.84
N ILE A 180 -7.02 -29.60 4.92
CA ILE A 180 -7.88 -30.79 4.87
C ILE A 180 -7.00 -32.05 4.72
N ASN A 181 -6.06 -32.07 3.79
CA ASN A 181 -5.16 -33.21 3.60
C ASN A 181 -4.32 -33.50 4.84
N SER A 182 -3.82 -32.48 5.55
CA SER A 182 -3.08 -32.67 6.80
C SER A 182 -3.91 -33.37 7.87
N VAL A 183 -5.19 -32.95 8.07
CA VAL A 183 -6.12 -33.66 9.01
C VAL A 183 -6.35 -35.12 8.60
N LEU A 184 -6.34 -35.41 7.29
CA LEU A 184 -6.52 -36.78 6.79
C LEU A 184 -5.26 -37.65 6.91
N GLU A 185 -4.07 -37.06 6.93
CA GLU A 185 -2.79 -37.76 7.15
C GLU A 185 -2.73 -38.31 8.57
N ASP A 186 -3.28 -37.58 9.53
CA ASP A 186 -3.34 -37.95 10.95
C ASP A 186 -4.50 -38.95 11.27
N SER A 187 -5.38 -39.19 10.30
CA SER A 187 -6.58 -40.03 10.50
C SER A 187 -6.36 -41.45 9.99
N SER A 188 -6.78 -42.45 10.82
CA SER A 188 -6.81 -43.87 10.41
C SER A 188 -7.85 -44.14 9.33
N ASP A 189 -8.91 -43.33 9.22
CA ASP A 189 -10.04 -43.53 8.32
C ASP A 189 -10.40 -42.23 7.60
N LYS A 190 -9.87 -42.08 6.39
CA LYS A 190 -9.91 -40.79 5.64
C LYS A 190 -11.32 -40.39 5.22
N ILE A 191 -12.11 -41.35 4.73
CA ILE A 191 -13.45 -41.06 4.19
C ILE A 191 -14.39 -40.57 5.29
N PRO A 192 -14.60 -41.27 6.41
CA PRO A 192 -15.42 -40.76 7.52
C PRO A 192 -14.92 -39.42 8.07
N SER A 193 -13.62 -39.21 8.10
CA SER A 193 -13.06 -37.93 8.57
C SER A 193 -13.42 -36.76 7.65
N MET A 194 -13.45 -36.95 6.33
CA MET A 194 -13.89 -35.91 5.38
C MET A 194 -15.38 -35.59 5.55
N PHE A 195 -16.24 -36.60 5.73
CA PHE A 195 -17.66 -36.36 5.97
C PHE A 195 -17.91 -35.68 7.32
N ARG A 196 -17.15 -36.02 8.36
CA ARG A 196 -17.19 -35.29 9.63
C ARG A 196 -16.83 -33.80 9.47
N ILE A 197 -15.85 -33.48 8.64
CA ILE A 197 -15.53 -32.08 8.30
C ILE A 197 -16.73 -31.41 7.60
N LEU A 198 -17.38 -32.12 6.66
CA LEU A 198 -18.56 -31.63 5.97
C LEU A 198 -19.73 -31.38 6.93
N ASP A 199 -19.96 -32.27 7.89
CA ASP A 199 -21.01 -32.13 8.89
C ASP A 199 -20.75 -30.93 9.81
N LYS A 200 -19.52 -30.75 10.27
CA LYS A 200 -19.14 -29.60 11.08
C LYS A 200 -19.38 -28.28 10.34
N VAL A 201 -18.97 -28.19 9.08
CA VAL A 201 -19.24 -27.01 8.25
C VAL A 201 -20.74 -26.78 8.04
N ASN A 202 -21.50 -27.86 7.77
CA ASN A 202 -22.94 -27.78 7.55
C ASN A 202 -23.71 -27.31 8.79
N SER A 203 -23.26 -27.70 9.99
CA SER A 203 -23.87 -27.33 11.27
C SER A 203 -23.55 -25.93 11.74
N ALA A 204 -22.42 -25.37 11.31
CA ALA A 204 -21.96 -24.02 11.71
C ALA A 204 -23.01 -22.95 11.35
N ILE A 205 -23.17 -21.95 12.24
CA ILE A 205 -24.28 -21.00 12.19
C ILE A 205 -23.81 -19.61 11.72
N LEU A 206 -24.56 -19.03 10.80
CA LEU A 206 -24.51 -17.62 10.42
C LEU A 206 -25.79 -16.90 10.86
N VAL A 207 -25.65 -15.68 11.36
CA VAL A 207 -26.78 -14.76 11.56
C VAL A 207 -26.92 -13.90 10.32
N MET A 208 -28.03 -14.07 9.61
CA MET A 208 -28.35 -13.27 8.43
C MET A 208 -29.27 -12.12 8.85
N ILE A 209 -28.84 -10.91 8.54
CA ILE A 209 -29.53 -9.65 8.84
C ILE A 209 -29.93 -9.03 7.50
N GLU A 210 -31.21 -9.12 7.20
CA GLU A 210 -31.80 -8.52 5.99
C GLU A 210 -32.31 -7.13 6.32
N VAL A 211 -31.92 -6.15 5.51
CA VAL A 211 -32.33 -4.76 5.60
C VAL A 211 -32.94 -4.30 4.28
N SER A 212 -33.76 -3.25 4.33
CA SER A 212 -34.54 -2.81 3.18
C SER A 212 -33.79 -1.90 2.22
N ASN A 213 -32.73 -1.22 2.68
CA ASN A 213 -31.99 -0.23 1.89
C ASN A 213 -30.55 -0.08 2.36
N HIS A 214 -29.74 0.58 1.54
CA HIS A 214 -28.31 0.79 1.80
C HIS A 214 -28.02 1.66 3.02
N ALA A 215 -28.84 2.66 3.32
CA ALA A 215 -28.63 3.55 4.46
C ALA A 215 -28.78 2.81 5.80
N ASP A 216 -29.80 1.93 5.91
CA ASP A 216 -30.01 1.10 7.10
C ASP A 216 -28.90 0.03 7.20
N ALA A 217 -28.51 -0.58 6.07
CA ALA A 217 -27.42 -1.54 6.01
C ALA A 217 -26.11 -0.93 6.52
N TYR A 218 -25.80 0.28 6.08
CA TYR A 218 -24.60 1.02 6.47
C TYR A 218 -24.61 1.36 7.97
N THR A 219 -25.71 1.92 8.48
CA THR A 219 -25.85 2.28 9.90
C THR A 219 -25.69 1.05 10.81
N LEU A 220 -26.28 -0.09 10.39
CA LEU A 220 -26.16 -1.34 11.12
C LEU A 220 -24.73 -1.89 11.07
N PHE A 221 -24.11 -1.83 9.91
CA PHE A 221 -22.73 -2.25 9.70
C PHE A 221 -21.75 -1.47 10.59
N GLU A 222 -21.86 -0.15 10.68
CA GLU A 222 -21.05 0.66 11.61
C GLU A 222 -21.26 0.23 13.07
N SER A 223 -22.49 -0.01 13.47
CA SER A 223 -22.80 -0.39 14.87
C SER A 223 -22.29 -1.78 15.26
N LEU A 224 -22.21 -2.73 14.32
CA LEU A 224 -21.80 -4.11 14.57
C LEU A 224 -20.30 -4.37 14.37
N ASN A 225 -19.62 -3.51 13.62
CA ASN A 225 -18.25 -3.77 13.15
C ASN A 225 -17.14 -3.54 14.18
N ASN A 226 -17.48 -3.39 15.46
CA ASN A 226 -16.51 -3.28 16.55
C ASN A 226 -15.68 -4.56 16.80
N ARG A 227 -15.85 -5.65 16.02
CA ARG A 227 -15.23 -6.96 16.28
C ARG A 227 -14.61 -7.69 15.06
N GLY A 228 -14.59 -7.09 13.84
CA GLY A 228 -14.01 -7.70 12.64
C GLY A 228 -12.69 -7.05 12.17
N THR A 229 -12.16 -7.46 11.02
CA THR A 229 -11.12 -6.67 10.33
C THR A 229 -11.75 -5.32 9.99
N PRO A 230 -11.33 -4.23 10.65
CA PRO A 230 -12.01 -2.95 10.50
C PRO A 230 -11.93 -2.51 9.03
N LEU A 231 -13.05 -1.97 8.51
CA LEU A 231 -13.00 -1.23 7.26
C LEU A 231 -11.98 -0.11 7.38
N THR A 232 -11.28 0.12 6.30
CA THR A 232 -10.39 1.26 6.23
C THR A 232 -11.19 2.55 6.15
N SER A 233 -10.61 3.67 6.57
CA SER A 233 -11.27 4.97 6.43
C SER A 233 -11.64 5.29 4.97
N VAL A 234 -10.87 4.78 4.02
CA VAL A 234 -11.14 4.90 2.58
C VAL A 234 -12.38 4.10 2.17
N ASP A 235 -12.54 2.88 2.69
CA ASP A 235 -13.74 2.07 2.47
C ASP A 235 -14.99 2.75 3.04
N LEU A 236 -14.86 3.37 4.22
CA LEU A 236 -15.96 4.10 4.86
C LEU A 236 -16.37 5.34 4.05
N ILE A 237 -15.42 6.13 3.58
CA ILE A 237 -15.67 7.29 2.70
C ILE A 237 -16.37 6.83 1.42
N LYS A 238 -15.92 5.75 0.79
CA LYS A 238 -16.55 5.16 -0.39
C LYS A 238 -18.02 4.80 -0.14
N ASN A 239 -18.25 4.02 0.91
CA ASN A 239 -19.59 3.51 1.22
C ASN A 239 -20.55 4.67 1.48
N LEU A 240 -20.11 5.68 2.23
CA LEU A 240 -20.89 6.88 2.49
C LEU A 240 -21.20 7.65 1.20
N LEU A 241 -20.20 7.84 0.34
CA LEU A 241 -20.35 8.55 -0.93
C LEU A 241 -21.38 7.87 -1.83
N LEU A 242 -21.23 6.56 -2.04
CA LEU A 242 -22.13 5.79 -2.89
C LEU A 242 -23.54 5.71 -2.31
N ALA A 243 -23.69 5.57 -0.99
CA ALA A 243 -24.99 5.60 -0.34
C ALA A 243 -25.71 6.95 -0.50
N ARG A 244 -24.98 8.08 -0.46
CA ARG A 244 -25.58 9.42 -0.67
C ARG A 244 -25.94 9.68 -2.12
N LEU A 245 -25.18 9.15 -3.08
CA LEU A 245 -25.49 9.26 -4.51
C LEU A 245 -26.69 8.41 -4.92
N ASP A 246 -26.88 7.23 -4.31
CA ASP A 246 -28.02 6.34 -4.54
C ASP A 246 -29.35 6.95 -4.06
N VAL A 247 -29.36 7.58 -2.88
CA VAL A 247 -30.56 8.19 -2.28
C VAL A 247 -31.10 9.37 -3.11
N ASN A 248 -30.25 10.08 -3.84
CA ASN A 248 -30.66 11.23 -4.64
C ASN A 248 -31.41 10.85 -5.93
N GLY A 249 -31.48 9.55 -6.28
CA GLY A 249 -32.41 9.02 -7.30
C GLY A 249 -32.12 9.38 -8.76
N ASP A 250 -31.07 10.16 -9.03
CA ASP A 250 -30.72 10.66 -10.36
C ASP A 250 -29.53 9.91 -10.98
N GLY A 251 -28.97 8.91 -10.30
CA GLY A 251 -27.69 8.36 -10.66
C GLY A 251 -27.68 6.88 -10.99
N ASP A 252 -27.07 6.55 -12.10
CA ASP A 252 -26.55 5.24 -12.38
C ASP A 252 -25.44 4.91 -11.36
N ILE A 253 -25.76 4.11 -10.35
CA ILE A 253 -24.81 3.68 -9.31
C ILE A 253 -23.58 3.00 -9.93
N ASP A 254 -23.74 2.38 -11.11
CA ASP A 254 -22.64 1.80 -11.86
C ASP A 254 -21.67 2.87 -12.39
N TYR A 255 -22.19 4.02 -12.82
CA TYR A 255 -21.38 5.18 -13.21
C TYR A 255 -20.55 5.69 -12.03
N TYR A 256 -21.17 5.96 -10.88
CA TYR A 256 -20.45 6.46 -9.69
C TYR A 256 -19.47 5.45 -9.15
N SER A 257 -19.81 4.16 -9.16
CA SER A 257 -18.89 3.10 -8.77
C SER A 257 -17.68 3.00 -9.73
N SER A 258 -17.89 3.25 -11.03
CA SER A 258 -16.77 3.26 -12.00
C SER A 258 -15.82 4.44 -11.75
N ARG A 259 -16.36 5.63 -11.42
CA ARG A 259 -15.57 6.83 -11.05
C ARG A 259 -14.74 6.59 -9.79
N TRP A 260 -15.33 5.96 -8.77
CA TRP A 260 -14.56 5.56 -7.59
C TRP A 260 -13.46 4.56 -7.93
N THR A 261 -13.73 3.62 -8.83
CA THR A 261 -12.73 2.65 -9.27
C THR A 261 -11.57 3.33 -10.01
N GLU A 262 -11.86 4.37 -10.78
CA GLU A 262 -10.86 5.21 -11.43
C GLU A 262 -9.95 5.87 -10.37
N ILE A 263 -10.52 6.50 -9.33
CA ILE A 263 -9.77 7.05 -8.21
C ILE A 263 -8.81 6.00 -7.61
N LEU A 264 -9.31 4.80 -7.28
CA LEU A 264 -8.45 3.77 -6.71
C LEU A 264 -7.39 3.25 -7.69
N SER A 265 -7.72 3.18 -8.98
CA SER A 265 -6.76 2.82 -10.04
C SER A 265 -5.63 3.84 -10.15
N ASP A 266 -5.94 5.11 -10.00
CA ASP A 266 -4.97 6.20 -9.99
C ASP A 266 -4.08 6.17 -8.75
N LEU A 267 -4.66 5.91 -7.58
CA LEU A 267 -3.93 5.88 -6.32
C LEU A 267 -3.09 4.62 -6.11
N GLY A 268 -3.36 3.54 -6.87
CA GLY A 268 -2.68 2.25 -6.71
C GLY A 268 -3.21 1.41 -5.54
N ASP A 269 -2.53 0.28 -5.31
CA ASP A 269 -3.02 -0.78 -4.41
C ASP A 269 -2.61 -0.61 -2.94
N GLU A 270 -1.69 0.32 -2.67
CA GLU A 270 -1.16 0.52 -1.32
C GLU A 270 -2.10 1.41 -0.49
N TYR A 271 -2.73 0.82 0.53
CA TYR A 271 -3.65 1.54 1.40
C TYR A 271 -3.05 2.81 2.03
N SER A 272 -1.77 2.77 2.40
CA SER A 272 -1.06 3.93 2.97
C SER A 272 -1.02 5.13 2.02
N ASP A 273 -0.96 4.89 0.72
CA ASP A 273 -0.94 5.94 -0.30
C ASP A 273 -2.35 6.46 -0.56
N GLN A 274 -3.35 5.56 -0.58
CA GLN A 274 -4.75 5.94 -0.67
C GLN A 274 -5.15 6.84 0.51
N GLU A 275 -4.89 6.40 1.75
CA GLU A 275 -5.18 7.19 2.96
C GLU A 275 -4.45 8.54 2.96
N ARG A 276 -3.19 8.55 2.52
CA ARG A 276 -2.40 9.77 2.40
C ARG A 276 -3.03 10.73 1.40
N PHE A 277 -3.50 10.25 0.25
CA PHE A 277 -4.19 11.07 -0.73
C PHE A 277 -5.38 11.82 -0.12
N PHE A 278 -6.30 11.14 0.56
CA PHE A 278 -7.47 11.80 1.15
C PHE A 278 -7.08 12.92 2.13
N ARG A 279 -6.05 12.69 2.94
CA ARG A 279 -5.53 13.72 3.86
C ARG A 279 -4.91 14.89 3.12
N GLN A 280 -4.05 14.61 2.14
CA GLN A 280 -3.36 15.63 1.36
C GLN A 280 -4.36 16.43 0.50
N ASN A 281 -5.33 15.76 -0.09
CA ASN A 281 -6.40 16.39 -0.88
C ASN A 281 -7.15 17.44 -0.05
N TYR A 282 -7.66 17.06 1.11
CA TYR A 282 -8.35 18.03 1.97
C TYR A 282 -7.43 19.17 2.40
N ASN A 283 -6.22 18.87 2.85
CA ASN A 283 -5.29 19.87 3.33
C ASN A 283 -4.83 20.85 2.23
N ALA A 284 -4.76 20.40 0.98
CA ALA A 284 -4.45 21.23 -0.18
C ALA A 284 -5.62 22.14 -0.59
N PHE A 285 -6.82 21.58 -0.63
CA PHE A 285 -7.99 22.19 -1.26
C PHE A 285 -9.11 22.54 -0.27
N ARG A 286 -8.81 22.61 1.03
CA ARG A 286 -9.81 22.82 2.08
C ARG A 286 -10.69 24.03 1.87
N LYS A 287 -10.19 25.11 1.27
CA LYS A 287 -10.96 26.31 1.00
C LYS A 287 -12.04 26.06 -0.05
N THR A 288 -11.69 25.39 -1.13
CA THR A 288 -12.65 24.99 -2.19
C THR A 288 -13.63 23.96 -1.67
N LEU A 289 -13.15 22.91 -1.00
CA LEU A 289 -13.98 21.84 -0.44
C LEU A 289 -14.92 22.35 0.66
N ASN A 290 -14.56 23.40 1.37
CA ASN A 290 -15.41 24.04 2.38
C ASN A 290 -16.28 25.18 1.82
N ALA A 291 -16.10 25.59 0.56
CA ALA A 291 -16.88 26.70 -0.04
C ALA A 291 -18.39 26.55 0.10
N PRO A 292 -19.00 25.34 -0.02
CA PRO A 292 -20.44 25.14 0.21
C PRO A 292 -20.92 25.48 1.64
N PHE A 293 -20.00 25.51 2.62
CA PHE A 293 -20.30 25.77 4.03
C PHE A 293 -20.08 27.22 4.46
N LEU A 294 -19.40 28.02 3.62
CA LEU A 294 -19.07 29.40 3.94
C LEU A 294 -20.27 30.35 4.04
N LYS A 295 -21.45 29.95 3.55
CA LYS A 295 -22.67 30.77 3.54
C LYS A 295 -23.60 30.49 4.72
N GLY A 296 -23.09 30.30 5.94
CA GLY A 296 -23.95 30.27 7.13
C GLY A 296 -23.58 29.31 8.23
N ASP A 297 -22.76 28.31 7.99
CA ASP A 297 -22.40 27.32 9.01
C ASP A 297 -20.95 27.51 9.44
N ARG A 298 -20.75 28.38 10.45
CA ARG A 298 -19.43 28.68 11.04
C ARG A 298 -18.81 27.51 11.82
N GLN A 299 -19.52 26.40 11.96
CA GLN A 299 -19.09 25.24 12.74
C GLN A 299 -18.34 24.19 11.90
N TYR A 300 -18.28 24.33 10.59
CA TYR A 300 -17.48 23.43 9.79
C TYR A 300 -16.00 23.64 10.05
N PRO A 301 -15.18 22.57 10.03
CA PRO A 301 -13.79 22.60 10.53
C PRO A 301 -12.81 23.34 9.61
N LEU A 302 -13.08 24.59 9.28
CA LEU A 302 -12.21 25.44 8.45
C LEU A 302 -10.78 25.58 8.98
N GLY A 303 -10.53 25.28 10.22
CA GLY A 303 -9.20 25.26 10.82
C GLY A 303 -8.65 23.86 11.07
N THR A 304 -9.41 22.81 10.79
CA THR A 304 -9.02 21.43 11.10
C THR A 304 -8.10 20.89 10.02
N ILE A 305 -6.97 20.32 10.45
CA ILE A 305 -6.05 19.57 9.57
C ILE A 305 -6.62 18.16 9.43
N ALA A 306 -6.68 17.64 8.22
CA ALA A 306 -7.00 16.23 8.00
C ALA A 306 -5.84 15.36 8.47
N THR A 307 -6.12 14.61 9.52
CA THR A 307 -5.26 13.56 10.11
C THR A 307 -5.93 12.21 9.93
N ARG A 308 -5.29 11.12 10.33
CA ARG A 308 -5.91 9.79 10.33
C ARG A 308 -7.21 9.75 11.14
N SER A 309 -7.25 10.44 12.26
CA SER A 309 -8.41 10.45 13.17
C SER A 309 -9.54 11.39 12.74
N THR A 310 -9.24 12.46 12.00
CA THR A 310 -10.25 13.48 11.63
C THR A 310 -10.76 13.34 10.19
N MET A 311 -10.07 12.57 9.36
CA MET A 311 -10.35 12.45 7.92
C MET A 311 -11.77 11.98 7.63
N LEU A 312 -12.24 10.95 8.34
CA LEU A 312 -13.58 10.40 8.13
C LEU A 312 -14.66 11.44 8.43
N ASP A 313 -14.59 12.11 9.57
CA ASP A 313 -15.55 13.16 9.97
C ASP A 313 -15.59 14.32 8.97
N ILE A 314 -14.42 14.67 8.42
CA ILE A 314 -14.31 15.73 7.40
C ILE A 314 -15.03 15.32 6.13
N TYR A 315 -14.72 14.13 5.60
CA TYR A 315 -15.33 13.66 4.35
C TYR A 315 -16.82 13.33 4.51
N GLU A 316 -17.25 12.87 5.69
CA GLU A 316 -18.67 12.68 5.99
C GLU A 316 -19.46 13.99 5.81
N LYS A 317 -18.95 15.09 6.30
CA LYS A 317 -19.59 16.40 6.17
C LYS A 317 -19.61 16.90 4.71
N ILE A 318 -18.46 16.79 4.01
CA ILE A 318 -18.34 17.19 2.61
C ILE A 318 -19.33 16.41 1.73
N ILE A 319 -19.31 15.09 1.83
CA ILE A 319 -20.16 14.17 1.06
C ILE A 319 -21.64 14.36 1.40
N THR A 320 -21.96 14.57 2.67
CA THR A 320 -23.35 14.80 3.08
C THR A 320 -23.90 16.10 2.48
N LYS A 321 -23.05 17.09 2.26
CA LYS A 321 -23.44 18.38 1.70
C LYS A 321 -23.63 18.32 0.19
N ASP A 322 -22.65 17.78 -0.53
CA ASP A 322 -22.67 17.65 -1.99
C ASP A 322 -21.82 16.43 -2.42
N PRO A 323 -22.45 15.25 -2.56
CA PRO A 323 -21.72 14.04 -2.91
C PRO A 323 -21.20 14.04 -4.36
N VAL A 324 -21.88 14.74 -5.29
CA VAL A 324 -21.47 14.79 -6.70
C VAL A 324 -20.21 15.65 -6.83
N ALA A 325 -20.23 16.87 -6.29
CA ALA A 325 -19.06 17.74 -6.30
C ALA A 325 -17.86 17.11 -5.56
N ALA A 326 -18.11 16.39 -4.45
CA ALA A 326 -17.07 15.67 -3.75
C ALA A 326 -16.41 14.58 -4.61
N LEU A 327 -17.21 13.82 -5.37
CA LEU A 327 -16.68 12.78 -6.27
C LEU A 327 -15.89 13.39 -7.43
N ASP A 328 -16.38 14.46 -8.04
CA ASP A 328 -15.72 15.14 -9.15
C ASP A 328 -14.34 15.69 -8.72
N GLU A 329 -14.28 16.38 -7.59
CA GLU A 329 -13.04 16.89 -7.00
C GLU A 329 -12.06 15.76 -6.65
N LEU A 330 -12.54 14.68 -6.06
CA LEU A 330 -11.71 13.52 -5.73
C LEU A 330 -11.13 12.86 -6.99
N THR A 331 -11.93 12.73 -8.06
CA THR A 331 -11.47 12.11 -9.32
C THR A 331 -10.38 12.96 -9.98
N GLU A 332 -10.60 14.27 -10.12
CA GLU A 332 -9.62 15.18 -10.70
C GLU A 332 -8.31 15.18 -9.89
N ASN A 333 -8.42 15.32 -8.58
CA ASN A 333 -7.24 15.44 -7.72
C ASN A 333 -6.50 14.10 -7.56
N ALA A 334 -7.17 12.95 -7.69
CA ALA A 334 -6.53 11.63 -7.70
C ALA A 334 -5.61 11.46 -8.91
N ALA A 335 -6.03 11.92 -10.08
CA ALA A 335 -5.20 11.91 -11.29
C ALA A 335 -3.93 12.76 -11.11
N ILE A 336 -4.05 13.95 -10.50
CA ILE A 336 -2.89 14.80 -10.17
C ILE A 336 -1.95 14.08 -9.19
N TYR A 337 -2.50 13.51 -8.12
CA TYR A 337 -1.71 12.78 -7.12
C TYR A 337 -1.01 11.56 -7.74
N ALA A 338 -1.67 10.84 -8.64
CA ALA A 338 -1.10 9.72 -9.38
C ALA A 338 0.12 10.12 -10.22
N GLY A 339 0.06 11.30 -10.84
CA GLY A 339 1.21 11.87 -11.56
C GLY A 339 2.43 12.05 -10.65
N ILE A 340 2.22 12.51 -9.41
CA ILE A 340 3.29 12.74 -8.44
C ILE A 340 3.86 11.43 -7.89
N ILE A 341 3.00 10.46 -7.51
CA ILE A 341 3.45 9.25 -6.77
C ILE A 341 3.77 8.06 -7.67
N LEU A 342 3.07 7.90 -8.81
CA LEU A 342 3.17 6.72 -9.66
C LEU A 342 3.81 7.02 -11.02
N ASN A 343 4.05 8.27 -11.34
CA ASN A 343 4.56 8.72 -12.66
C ASN A 343 3.74 8.15 -13.83
N LYS A 344 2.43 7.95 -13.64
CA LYS A 344 1.55 7.23 -14.57
C LYS A 344 1.09 8.03 -15.78
N THR A 345 1.38 9.32 -15.86
CA THR A 345 0.93 10.13 -16.98
C THR A 345 1.99 10.16 -18.08
N ASP A 346 1.61 9.80 -19.30
CA ASP A 346 2.49 9.84 -20.49
C ASP A 346 2.89 11.28 -20.88
N THR A 347 2.24 12.28 -20.28
CA THR A 347 2.46 13.71 -20.56
C THR A 347 3.60 14.34 -19.77
N LEU A 348 4.13 13.67 -18.73
CA LEU A 348 5.22 14.22 -17.93
C LEU A 348 6.56 14.16 -18.69
N SER A 349 7.31 15.25 -18.65
CA SER A 349 8.70 15.27 -19.12
C SER A 349 9.60 14.40 -18.22
N ASP A 350 10.76 14.00 -18.74
CA ASP A 350 11.73 13.21 -17.95
C ASP A 350 12.21 14.00 -16.70
N GLU A 351 12.31 15.33 -16.79
CA GLU A 351 12.70 16.19 -15.67
C GLU A 351 11.61 16.26 -14.59
N GLN A 352 10.33 16.34 -14.98
CA GLN A 352 9.22 16.28 -14.03
C GLN A 352 9.20 14.94 -13.32
N ARG A 353 9.28 13.83 -14.09
CA ARG A 353 9.33 12.46 -13.52
C ARG A 353 10.44 12.32 -12.49
N GLU A 354 11.65 12.73 -12.85
CA GLU A 354 12.79 12.57 -11.95
C GLU A 354 12.65 13.46 -10.70
N SER A 355 12.12 14.68 -10.84
CA SER A 355 11.89 15.58 -9.70
C SER A 355 10.86 15.03 -8.70
N TYR A 356 9.78 14.39 -9.18
CA TYR A 356 8.80 13.74 -8.32
C TYR A 356 9.36 12.47 -7.68
N LEU A 357 10.15 11.66 -8.40
CA LEU A 357 10.85 10.52 -7.85
C LEU A 357 11.85 10.92 -6.77
N ASP A 358 12.61 11.99 -6.98
CA ASP A 358 13.56 12.48 -6.00
C ASP A 358 12.85 12.97 -4.74
N LEU A 359 11.71 13.64 -4.88
CA LEU A 359 10.88 14.06 -3.75
C LEU A 359 10.36 12.85 -2.95
N GLN A 360 10.00 11.75 -3.62
CA GLN A 360 9.63 10.49 -2.95
C GLN A 360 10.83 9.87 -2.22
N ARG A 361 11.99 9.82 -2.88
CA ARG A 361 13.24 9.24 -2.34
C ARG A 361 13.70 9.93 -1.06
N VAL A 362 13.48 11.24 -0.95
CA VAL A 362 13.81 12.00 0.26
C VAL A 362 12.67 12.05 1.29
N GLN A 363 11.63 11.21 1.12
CA GLN A 363 10.46 11.19 2.01
C GLN A 363 9.70 12.53 2.06
N GLY A 364 9.62 13.21 0.93
CA GLY A 364 8.98 14.51 0.76
C GLY A 364 7.44 14.50 0.79
N ALA A 365 6.80 13.40 1.14
CA ALA A 365 5.35 13.26 1.17
C ALA A 365 4.58 14.39 1.89
N PRO A 366 5.09 15.03 2.96
CA PRO A 366 4.41 16.17 3.57
C PRO A 366 4.20 17.37 2.63
N SER A 367 4.99 17.50 1.56
CA SER A 367 4.85 18.59 0.57
C SER A 367 3.91 18.25 -0.59
N TYR A 368 3.41 17.02 -0.72
CA TYR A 368 2.55 16.64 -1.86
C TYR A 368 1.29 17.49 -1.94
N LEU A 369 0.69 17.88 -0.80
CA LEU A 369 -0.44 18.79 -0.78
C LEU A 369 -0.15 20.11 -1.52
N PHE A 370 1.05 20.65 -1.35
CA PHE A 370 1.48 21.87 -2.00
C PHE A 370 1.76 21.65 -3.50
N VAL A 371 2.43 20.55 -3.85
CA VAL A 371 2.68 20.20 -5.26
C VAL A 371 1.37 19.96 -6.01
N MET A 372 0.39 19.25 -5.39
CA MET A 372 -0.95 19.08 -5.95
C MET A 372 -1.65 20.42 -6.19
N TYR A 373 -1.56 21.34 -5.22
CA TYR A 373 -2.13 22.69 -5.33
C TYR A 373 -1.52 23.46 -6.50
N LEU A 374 -0.20 23.43 -6.66
CA LEU A 374 0.48 24.08 -7.77
C LEU A 374 0.04 23.52 -9.12
N ILE A 375 0.00 22.21 -9.27
CA ILE A 375 -0.39 21.56 -10.53
C ILE A 375 -1.84 21.86 -10.88
N LYS A 376 -2.76 21.78 -9.92
CA LYS A 376 -4.19 22.08 -10.16
C LYS A 376 -4.44 23.51 -10.59
N TYR A 377 -3.73 24.47 -10.02
CA TYR A 377 -3.94 25.89 -10.27
C TYR A 377 -2.84 26.53 -11.11
N GLN A 378 -2.08 25.72 -11.85
CA GLN A 378 -0.90 26.12 -12.60
C GLN A 378 -1.15 27.33 -13.53
N GLU A 379 -2.25 27.32 -14.28
CA GLU A 379 -2.65 28.42 -15.15
C GLU A 379 -2.98 29.70 -14.36
N ILE A 380 -3.79 29.58 -13.30
CA ILE A 380 -4.22 30.71 -12.47
C ILE A 380 -3.02 31.34 -11.74
N LEU A 381 -2.09 30.48 -11.30
CA LEU A 381 -0.89 30.89 -10.60
C LEU A 381 0.20 31.39 -11.55
N ASN A 382 0.01 31.27 -12.86
CA ASN A 382 1.01 31.57 -13.89
C ASN A 382 2.36 30.89 -13.61
N VAL A 383 2.31 29.59 -13.28
CA VAL A 383 3.47 28.74 -12.99
C VAL A 383 3.70 27.78 -14.16
N THR A 384 4.91 27.73 -14.68
CA THR A 384 5.29 26.79 -15.75
C THR A 384 5.72 25.43 -15.19
N ASP A 385 5.75 24.39 -16.04
CA ASP A 385 6.28 23.07 -15.66
C ASP A 385 7.73 23.14 -15.17
N GLU A 386 8.55 24.00 -15.77
CA GLU A 386 9.93 24.24 -15.36
C GLU A 386 10.02 24.85 -13.96
N GLU A 387 9.08 25.74 -13.60
CA GLU A 387 8.99 26.31 -12.26
C GLU A 387 8.53 25.27 -11.24
N VAL A 388 7.59 24.39 -11.59
CA VAL A 388 7.21 23.24 -10.73
C VAL A 388 8.42 22.34 -10.48
N VAL A 389 9.22 22.03 -11.51
CA VAL A 389 10.46 21.25 -11.36
C VAL A 389 11.46 21.95 -10.44
N LYS A 390 11.65 23.28 -10.58
CA LYS A 390 12.54 24.07 -9.69
C LYS A 390 12.04 24.03 -8.24
N ILE A 391 10.75 24.15 -8.03
CA ILE A 391 10.12 24.06 -6.71
C ILE A 391 10.33 22.66 -6.13
N CYS A 392 10.13 21.59 -6.89
CA CYS A 392 10.39 20.23 -6.42
C CYS A 392 11.86 20.02 -6.04
N LYS A 393 12.81 20.55 -6.81
CA LYS A 393 14.25 20.52 -6.46
C LYS A 393 14.55 21.28 -5.16
N LEU A 394 13.92 22.43 -4.94
CA LEU A 394 14.04 23.17 -3.69
C LEU A 394 13.47 22.35 -2.50
N LEU A 395 12.33 21.70 -2.69
CA LEU A 395 11.74 20.82 -1.69
C LEU A 395 12.64 19.61 -1.38
N VAL A 396 13.29 19.02 -2.39
CA VAL A 396 14.28 17.95 -2.20
C VAL A 396 15.43 18.43 -1.32
N ASN A 397 15.99 19.63 -1.60
CA ASN A 397 17.05 20.21 -0.79
C ASN A 397 16.60 20.43 0.65
N PHE A 398 15.39 20.97 0.84
CA PHE A 398 14.79 21.16 2.16
C PHE A 398 14.65 19.83 2.92
N PHE A 399 14.11 18.78 2.29
CA PHE A 399 13.91 17.49 2.97
C PHE A 399 15.22 16.78 3.29
N ILE A 400 16.27 16.92 2.46
CA ILE A 400 17.59 16.38 2.80
C ILE A 400 18.14 17.06 4.06
N ARG A 401 18.09 18.40 4.12
CA ARG A 401 18.54 19.15 5.29
C ARG A 401 17.71 18.77 6.53
N ARG A 402 16.39 18.78 6.38
CA ARG A 402 15.45 18.41 7.44
C ARG A 402 15.69 17.00 7.97
N ASN A 403 15.91 16.02 7.09
CA ASN A 403 16.03 14.62 7.47
C ASN A 403 17.35 14.31 8.22
N LEU A 404 18.37 15.13 8.07
CA LEU A 404 19.61 15.01 8.82
C LEU A 404 19.64 15.88 10.10
N THR A 405 18.85 16.94 10.15
CA THR A 405 18.83 17.88 11.29
C THR A 405 17.60 17.77 12.19
N ASP A 406 16.58 16.97 11.77
CA ASP A 406 15.24 16.90 12.37
C ASP A 406 14.56 18.26 12.55
N THR A 407 14.95 19.27 11.75
CA THR A 407 14.45 20.64 11.83
C THR A 407 13.88 21.10 10.48
N PRO A 408 12.57 21.45 10.45
CA PRO A 408 11.57 21.44 11.51
C PRO A 408 11.08 20.03 11.86
N PRO A 409 10.41 19.85 13.03
CA PRO A 409 9.80 18.57 13.40
C PRO A 409 8.74 18.11 12.40
N THR A 410 8.60 16.78 12.24
CA THR A 410 7.63 16.16 11.31
C THR A 410 6.20 16.66 11.50
N ARG A 411 5.77 16.89 12.75
CA ARG A 411 4.41 17.38 13.10
C ARG A 411 4.08 18.75 12.50
N ASP A 412 5.08 19.57 12.21
CA ASP A 412 4.89 20.95 11.73
C ASP A 412 4.86 21.04 10.21
N LEU A 413 5.38 20.04 9.50
CA LEU A 413 5.55 20.07 8.03
C LEU A 413 4.24 20.33 7.28
N THR A 414 3.18 19.59 7.59
CA THR A 414 1.86 19.78 6.94
C THR A 414 1.36 21.21 7.14
N ARG A 415 1.51 21.76 8.35
CA ARG A 415 1.07 23.13 8.67
C ARG A 415 1.87 24.18 7.90
N ILE A 416 3.19 23.99 7.75
CA ILE A 416 4.04 24.88 6.99
C ILE A 416 3.52 25.01 5.56
N PHE A 417 3.29 23.90 4.87
CA PHE A 417 2.81 23.93 3.49
C PHE A 417 1.37 24.45 3.36
N MET A 418 0.48 24.11 4.31
CA MET A 418 -0.87 24.68 4.33
C MET A 418 -0.86 26.21 4.52
N SER A 419 -0.04 26.69 5.46
CA SER A 419 0.10 28.14 5.68
C SER A 419 0.72 28.83 4.48
N PHE A 420 1.62 28.17 3.76
CA PHE A 420 2.18 28.73 2.54
C PHE A 420 1.16 28.81 1.40
N ILE A 421 0.28 27.81 1.22
CA ILE A 421 -0.86 27.88 0.29
C ILE A 421 -1.75 29.08 0.64
N GLU A 422 -2.06 29.29 1.92
CA GLU A 422 -2.84 30.45 2.36
C GLU A 422 -2.13 31.77 2.05
N ALA A 423 -0.81 31.82 2.23
CA ALA A 423 -0.01 33.01 1.89
C ALA A 423 -0.03 33.30 0.38
N ILE A 424 0.00 32.28 -0.49
CA ILE A 424 -0.15 32.45 -1.95
C ILE A 424 -1.49 33.13 -2.27
N GLU A 425 -2.58 32.66 -1.64
CA GLU A 425 -3.92 33.20 -1.89
C GLU A 425 -4.09 34.60 -1.32
N GLN A 426 -3.59 34.86 -0.11
CA GLN A 426 -3.73 36.14 0.58
C GLN A 426 -2.89 37.26 -0.06
N ASN A 427 -1.67 36.92 -0.51
CA ASN A 427 -0.73 37.90 -1.08
C ASN A 427 -0.70 37.84 -2.61
N GLU A 428 -1.56 37.03 -3.22
CA GLU A 428 -1.69 36.90 -4.68
C GLU A 428 -0.34 36.57 -5.38
N TYR A 429 0.50 35.72 -4.74
CA TYR A 429 1.77 35.31 -5.35
C TYR A 429 1.54 34.59 -6.67
N ARG A 430 2.34 34.89 -7.69
CA ARG A 430 2.25 34.33 -9.05
C ARG A 430 3.64 34.07 -9.62
N GLY A 431 3.73 33.05 -10.49
CA GLY A 431 4.98 32.76 -11.23
C GLY A 431 6.19 32.61 -10.30
N THR A 432 7.26 33.32 -10.61
CA THR A 432 8.53 33.25 -9.86
C THR A 432 8.44 33.71 -8.41
N ASP A 433 7.44 34.53 -8.04
CA ASP A 433 7.26 34.96 -6.65
C ASP A 433 6.95 33.79 -5.73
N ILE A 434 6.25 32.75 -6.23
CA ILE A 434 5.95 31.54 -5.46
C ILE A 434 7.25 30.85 -5.06
N TYR A 435 8.21 30.69 -5.99
CA TYR A 435 9.50 30.10 -5.69
C TYR A 435 10.27 30.90 -4.65
N SER A 436 10.37 32.22 -4.82
CA SER A 436 11.14 33.10 -3.95
C SER A 436 10.58 33.11 -2.52
N ASN A 437 9.26 33.26 -2.38
CA ASN A 437 8.60 33.27 -1.05
C ASN A 437 8.60 31.88 -0.39
N LEU A 438 8.49 30.79 -1.17
CA LEU A 438 8.66 29.43 -0.64
C LEU A 438 10.07 29.25 -0.08
N ARG A 439 11.09 29.64 -0.85
CA ARG A 439 12.49 29.56 -0.42
C ARG A 439 12.71 30.29 0.91
N ASP A 440 12.23 31.52 1.02
CA ASP A 440 12.37 32.33 2.24
C ASP A 440 11.60 31.68 3.42
N THR A 441 10.42 31.13 3.16
CA THR A 441 9.64 30.39 4.16
C THR A 441 10.41 29.16 4.65
N LEU A 442 10.96 28.36 3.74
CA LEU A 442 11.70 27.14 4.08
C LEU A 442 13.00 27.48 4.82
N LEU A 443 13.72 28.54 4.42
CA LEU A 443 14.89 29.04 5.13
C LEU A 443 14.56 29.43 6.57
N SER A 444 13.44 30.12 6.79
CA SER A 444 13.05 30.60 8.12
C SER A 444 12.75 29.48 9.14
N VAL A 445 12.40 28.27 8.65
CA VAL A 445 12.05 27.12 9.49
C VAL A 445 13.14 26.04 9.51
N SER A 446 14.14 26.14 8.64
CA SER A 446 15.24 25.17 8.53
C SER A 446 16.31 25.41 9.60
N ALA A 447 17.09 24.37 9.86
CA ALA A 447 18.32 24.49 10.63
C ALA A 447 19.33 25.39 9.90
N SER A 448 20.20 26.08 10.66
CA SER A 448 21.27 26.90 10.09
C SER A 448 22.26 26.06 9.27
N ASP A 449 23.00 26.71 8.39
CA ASP A 449 24.04 26.07 7.59
C ASP A 449 25.13 25.44 8.47
N GLU A 450 25.49 26.11 9.57
CA GLU A 450 26.50 25.60 10.52
C GLU A 450 26.02 24.30 11.17
N PHE A 451 24.75 24.23 11.59
CA PHE A 451 24.21 23.03 12.23
C PHE A 451 24.06 21.90 11.21
N PHE A 452 23.66 22.20 9.97
CA PHE A 452 23.60 21.20 8.90
C PHE A 452 25.00 20.68 8.58
N GLU A 453 26.01 21.55 8.48
CA GLU A 453 27.42 21.14 8.28
C GLU A 453 27.93 20.26 9.42
N GLU A 454 27.62 20.60 10.67
CA GLU A 454 27.97 19.78 11.86
C GLU A 454 27.38 18.36 11.71
N LYS A 455 26.11 18.26 11.34
CA LYS A 455 25.44 16.96 11.10
C LYS A 455 26.10 16.16 9.97
N LEU A 456 26.45 16.80 8.88
CA LEU A 456 27.15 16.15 7.76
C LEU A 456 28.54 15.59 8.13
N ARG A 457 29.19 16.15 9.14
CA ARG A 457 30.47 15.68 9.68
C ARG A 457 30.33 14.50 10.66
N GLY A 458 29.11 14.27 11.13
CA GLY A 458 28.76 13.25 12.10
C GLY A 458 28.50 11.86 11.50
N PRO A 459 27.91 10.94 12.30
CA PRO A 459 27.59 9.57 11.88
C PRO A 459 26.32 9.51 11.02
N VAL A 460 26.35 10.12 9.85
CA VAL A 460 25.20 10.33 8.95
C VAL A 460 24.46 9.04 8.57
N TYR A 461 25.16 7.90 8.53
CA TYR A 461 24.53 6.61 8.24
C TYR A 461 23.59 6.18 9.38
N ASP A 462 24.00 6.37 10.62
CA ASP A 462 23.17 6.07 11.80
C ASP A 462 22.02 7.09 11.96
N ASP A 463 22.30 8.36 11.71
CA ASP A 463 21.31 9.42 11.81
C ASP A 463 20.18 9.23 10.78
N ASN A 464 20.51 9.00 9.50
CA ASN A 464 19.53 8.74 8.44
C ASN A 464 20.16 8.05 7.22
N SER A 465 20.14 6.73 7.18
CA SER A 465 20.71 5.94 6.07
C SER A 465 20.01 6.21 4.72
N GLY A 466 18.73 6.58 4.73
CA GLY A 466 17.97 6.93 3.51
C GLY A 466 18.46 8.23 2.89
N ALA A 467 18.57 9.30 3.68
CA ALA A 467 19.13 10.58 3.24
C ALA A 467 20.60 10.42 2.83
N THR A 468 21.39 9.69 3.60
CA THR A 468 22.80 9.39 3.29
C THR A 468 22.93 8.69 1.95
N ARG A 469 22.11 7.67 1.70
CA ARG A 469 22.10 6.97 0.42
C ARG A 469 21.72 7.88 -0.74
N PHE A 470 20.68 8.71 -0.57
CA PHE A 470 20.26 9.69 -1.58
C PHE A 470 21.42 10.61 -1.95
N ILE A 471 22.09 11.20 -0.96
CA ILE A 471 23.24 12.08 -1.16
C ILE A 471 24.36 11.37 -1.95
N LEU A 472 24.77 10.17 -1.52
CA LEU A 472 25.79 9.39 -2.21
C LEU A 472 25.41 9.07 -3.67
N CYS A 473 24.15 8.72 -3.92
CA CYS A 473 23.64 8.49 -5.27
C CYS A 473 23.69 9.78 -6.13
N MET A 474 23.30 10.93 -5.56
CA MET A 474 23.37 12.20 -6.27
C MET A 474 24.80 12.65 -6.58
N MET A 475 25.74 12.42 -5.67
CA MET A 475 27.17 12.66 -5.91
C MET A 475 27.69 11.74 -7.03
N ALA A 476 27.35 10.45 -7.00
CA ALA A 476 27.75 9.50 -8.04
C ALA A 476 27.15 9.86 -9.41
N LYS A 477 25.89 10.31 -9.45
CA LYS A 477 25.19 10.70 -10.68
C LYS A 477 25.82 11.90 -11.38
N ARG A 478 26.42 12.84 -10.64
CA ARG A 478 27.06 14.04 -11.21
C ARG A 478 28.17 13.74 -12.23
N GLY A 479 28.85 12.62 -12.06
CA GLY A 479 29.92 12.23 -12.95
C GLY A 479 29.50 11.27 -14.06
N MET A 480 28.23 10.91 -14.15
CA MET A 480 27.73 10.04 -15.21
C MET A 480 27.46 10.82 -16.49
N THR A 481 27.84 10.25 -17.62
CA THR A 481 27.49 10.71 -18.95
C THR A 481 26.32 9.91 -19.49
N ARG A 482 25.69 10.35 -20.59
CA ARG A 482 24.61 9.61 -21.26
C ARG A 482 25.00 8.18 -21.68
N GLU A 483 26.29 7.95 -21.90
CA GLU A 483 26.83 6.65 -22.29
C GLU A 483 27.10 5.70 -21.10
N ASN A 484 27.26 6.26 -19.88
CA ASN A 484 27.63 5.51 -18.67
C ASN A 484 26.56 5.61 -17.56
N VAL A 485 25.29 5.87 -17.93
CA VAL A 485 24.20 5.97 -16.96
C VAL A 485 23.96 4.63 -16.27
N GLN A 486 24.11 4.63 -14.95
CA GLN A 486 23.71 3.52 -14.08
C GLN A 486 22.41 3.88 -13.35
N ASP A 487 21.42 2.98 -13.37
CA ASP A 487 20.23 3.13 -12.52
C ASP A 487 20.57 2.76 -11.07
N LEU A 488 20.96 3.78 -10.30
CA LEU A 488 21.31 3.64 -8.88
C LEU A 488 20.08 3.33 -8.00
N TRP A 489 18.88 3.44 -8.53
CA TRP A 489 17.63 3.21 -7.82
C TRP A 489 16.99 1.86 -8.13
N ARG A 490 17.60 1.07 -9.01
CA ARG A 490 17.13 -0.27 -9.34
C ARG A 490 17.03 -1.16 -8.09
N LYS A 491 15.89 -1.84 -7.97
CA LYS A 491 15.61 -2.77 -6.89
C LYS A 491 15.62 -4.22 -7.39
N THR A 492 15.93 -5.12 -6.48
CA THR A 492 15.80 -6.58 -6.68
C THR A 492 14.32 -7.00 -6.58
N ASN A 493 14.04 -8.27 -6.92
CA ASN A 493 12.69 -8.84 -6.73
C ASN A 493 12.23 -8.87 -5.26
N SER A 494 13.16 -8.79 -4.29
CA SER A 494 12.90 -8.67 -2.86
C SER A 494 12.74 -7.20 -2.40
N ASN A 495 12.59 -6.25 -3.32
CA ASN A 495 12.43 -4.82 -3.07
C ASN A 495 13.64 -4.13 -2.39
N GLN A 496 14.83 -4.75 -2.43
CA GLN A 496 16.08 -4.18 -1.92
C GLN A 496 16.81 -3.46 -3.04
N TYR A 497 17.49 -2.34 -2.72
CA TYR A 497 18.33 -1.66 -3.71
C TYR A 497 19.51 -2.52 -4.14
N VAL A 498 19.74 -2.59 -5.46
CA VAL A 498 20.93 -3.26 -6.02
C VAL A 498 22.18 -2.49 -5.59
N TRP A 499 22.15 -1.16 -5.68
CA TRP A 499 23.21 -0.28 -5.21
C TRP A 499 22.97 0.10 -3.75
N SER A 500 23.75 -0.45 -2.83
CA SER A 500 23.65 -0.21 -1.38
C SER A 500 24.87 0.55 -0.85
N ILE A 501 24.72 1.15 0.33
CA ILE A 501 25.83 1.82 1.02
C ILE A 501 26.84 0.78 1.43
N GLU A 502 28.11 1.04 1.15
CA GLU A 502 29.27 0.25 1.55
C GLU A 502 30.14 1.06 2.50
N HIS A 503 30.59 0.42 3.56
CA HIS A 503 31.57 0.95 4.51
C HIS A 503 32.98 0.53 4.06
N ILE A 504 33.81 1.49 3.68
CA ILE A 504 35.18 1.21 3.21
C ILE A 504 35.97 0.57 4.35
N PHE A 505 36.12 1.27 5.48
CA PHE A 505 36.53 0.66 6.77
C PHE A 505 35.30 -0.07 7.34
N PRO A 506 35.38 -1.38 7.59
CA PRO A 506 34.21 -2.19 7.92
C PRO A 506 33.52 -1.80 9.23
N GLN A 507 32.18 -1.91 9.25
CA GLN A 507 31.38 -1.64 10.45
C GLN A 507 31.23 -2.83 11.40
N GLY A 508 31.65 -4.02 11.00
CA GLY A 508 31.52 -5.23 11.83
C GLY A 508 32.35 -5.15 13.11
N SER A 509 31.80 -5.64 14.23
CA SER A 509 32.42 -5.60 15.55
C SER A 509 33.77 -6.34 15.62
N ASN A 510 33.97 -7.35 14.76
CA ASN A 510 35.26 -8.05 14.61
C ASN A 510 36.08 -7.40 13.49
N ILE A 511 36.92 -6.42 13.86
CA ILE A 511 37.80 -5.73 12.91
C ILE A 511 38.92 -6.68 12.50
N PRO A 512 39.11 -6.98 11.19
CA PRO A 512 40.21 -7.81 10.72
C PRO A 512 41.60 -7.22 11.05
N ASP A 513 42.62 -8.05 11.31
CA ASP A 513 43.97 -7.60 11.68
C ASP A 513 44.57 -6.65 10.64
N SER A 514 44.38 -6.93 9.34
CA SER A 514 44.83 -6.04 8.26
C SER A 514 44.24 -4.61 8.35
N TRP A 515 43.06 -4.45 8.89
CA TRP A 515 42.47 -3.15 9.17
C TRP A 515 42.98 -2.53 10.47
N VAL A 516 43.19 -3.35 11.52
CA VAL A 516 43.80 -2.88 12.78
C VAL A 516 45.19 -2.32 12.52
N ASP A 517 45.99 -3.02 11.74
CA ASP A 517 47.32 -2.56 11.34
C ASP A 517 47.28 -1.27 10.53
N MET A 518 46.39 -1.19 9.53
CA MET A 518 46.27 -0.05 8.64
C MET A 518 45.76 1.23 9.33
N ILE A 519 44.73 1.10 10.18
CA ILE A 519 44.03 2.26 10.74
C ILE A 519 44.64 2.73 12.07
N ALA A 520 45.29 1.81 12.84
CA ALA A 520 45.73 2.07 14.20
C ALA A 520 47.15 1.49 14.51
N GLY A 521 47.90 1.07 13.49
CA GLY A 521 49.27 0.56 13.67
C GLY A 521 49.36 -0.69 14.55
N GLY A 522 48.38 -1.59 14.53
CA GLY A 522 48.28 -2.80 15.32
C GLY A 522 47.56 -2.68 16.66
N ASP A 523 47.21 -1.48 17.08
CA ASP A 523 46.45 -1.23 18.32
C ASP A 523 44.93 -1.46 18.11
N ARG A 524 44.43 -2.58 18.63
CA ARG A 524 43.03 -3.00 18.45
C ARG A 524 42.03 -2.13 19.20
N GLU A 525 42.36 -1.64 20.38
CA GLU A 525 41.47 -0.77 21.15
C GLU A 525 41.34 0.59 20.48
N LYS A 526 42.44 1.13 19.97
CA LYS A 526 42.44 2.36 19.17
C LYS A 526 41.69 2.19 17.84
N ALA A 527 41.78 1.01 17.20
CA ALA A 527 41.01 0.71 16.01
C ALA A 527 39.50 0.71 16.28
N LYS A 528 39.04 0.20 17.41
CA LYS A 528 37.63 0.26 17.85
C LYS A 528 37.19 1.68 18.13
N GLU A 529 38.01 2.48 18.78
CA GLU A 529 37.74 3.90 19.01
C GLU A 529 37.56 4.63 17.66
N TYR A 530 38.47 4.43 16.72
CA TYR A 530 38.36 5.01 15.38
C TYR A 530 37.17 4.50 14.60
N GLN A 531 36.79 3.23 14.75
CA GLN A 531 35.57 2.69 14.16
C GLN A 531 34.35 3.43 14.68
N SER A 532 34.23 3.57 16.00
CA SER A 532 33.11 4.29 16.63
C SER A 532 32.97 5.75 16.15
N LEU A 533 34.10 6.41 15.88
CA LEU A 533 34.10 7.83 15.48
C LEU A 533 33.87 8.05 13.98
N TYR A 534 34.39 7.16 13.12
CA TYR A 534 34.50 7.46 11.67
C TYR A 534 33.78 6.49 10.75
N VAL A 535 33.34 5.32 11.23
CA VAL A 535 32.79 4.28 10.35
C VAL A 535 31.56 4.75 9.59
N HIS A 536 30.71 5.60 10.19
CA HIS A 536 29.45 6.08 9.66
C HIS A 536 29.50 7.50 9.07
N THR A 537 30.71 8.07 8.94
CA THR A 537 30.92 9.38 8.32
C THR A 537 30.98 9.29 6.79
N PHE A 538 30.60 10.35 6.07
CA PHE A 538 30.65 10.36 4.59
C PHE A 538 31.99 9.94 4.02
N GLY A 539 33.09 10.34 4.66
CA GLY A 539 34.44 9.98 4.21
C GLY A 539 34.69 8.49 4.14
N ASN A 540 33.99 7.69 4.95
CA ASN A 540 34.12 6.25 4.94
C ASN A 540 33.02 5.51 4.15
N LEU A 541 32.08 6.24 3.53
CA LEU A 541 30.94 5.67 2.83
C LEU A 541 31.07 5.78 1.32
N THR A 542 30.57 4.77 0.63
CA THR A 542 30.36 4.75 -0.81
C THR A 542 29.16 3.91 -1.18
N ILE A 543 28.85 3.73 -2.47
CA ILE A 543 27.81 2.83 -2.95
C ILE A 543 28.40 1.74 -3.85
N THR A 544 27.86 0.54 -3.74
CA THR A 544 28.26 -0.62 -4.54
C THR A 544 27.07 -1.52 -4.84
N GLY A 545 27.13 -2.22 -5.98
CA GLY A 545 26.21 -3.30 -6.32
C GLY A 545 26.56 -4.67 -5.72
N TYR A 546 27.69 -4.77 -5.03
CA TYR A 546 28.28 -6.04 -4.57
C TYR A 546 28.69 -6.03 -3.09
N ASN A 547 27.98 -5.28 -2.26
CA ASN A 547 28.28 -5.08 -0.84
C ASN A 547 28.54 -6.40 -0.09
N SER A 548 27.70 -7.41 -0.28
CA SER A 548 27.86 -8.73 0.36
C SER A 548 29.16 -9.45 0.01
N THR A 549 29.76 -9.16 -1.15
CA THR A 549 31.01 -9.78 -1.58
C THR A 549 32.24 -9.01 -1.12
N LEU A 550 32.11 -7.74 -0.78
CA LEU A 550 33.17 -6.90 -0.23
C LEU A 550 33.32 -7.14 1.28
N SER A 551 32.24 -7.10 2.04
CA SER A 551 32.20 -7.43 3.48
C SER A 551 33.40 -6.87 4.28
N ASN A 552 34.03 -7.68 5.11
CA ASN A 552 35.18 -7.30 5.96
C ASN A 552 36.56 -7.52 5.29
N LYS A 553 36.63 -7.64 3.97
CA LYS A 553 37.90 -7.86 3.25
C LYS A 553 38.87 -6.70 3.43
N ALA A 554 40.18 -6.98 3.26
CA ALA A 554 41.21 -5.97 3.29
C ALA A 554 40.98 -4.89 2.20
N PHE A 555 41.46 -3.67 2.45
CA PHE A 555 41.20 -2.51 1.58
C PHE A 555 41.56 -2.78 0.10
N ASN A 556 42.74 -3.31 -0.17
CA ASN A 556 43.18 -3.61 -1.54
C ASN A 556 42.36 -4.72 -2.19
N GLU A 557 41.89 -5.71 -1.41
CA GLU A 557 40.98 -6.74 -1.93
C GLU A 557 39.62 -6.14 -2.31
N LYS A 558 39.07 -5.25 -1.49
CA LYS A 558 37.82 -4.52 -1.81
C LYS A 558 37.99 -3.66 -3.06
N LYS A 559 39.15 -2.97 -3.17
CA LYS A 559 39.42 -2.07 -4.30
C LYS A 559 39.51 -2.83 -5.63
N GLU A 560 40.31 -3.91 -5.65
CA GLU A 560 40.67 -4.66 -6.87
C GLU A 560 39.72 -5.86 -7.14
N ARG A 561 38.65 -6.02 -6.37
CA ARG A 561 37.71 -7.15 -6.50
C ARG A 561 37.20 -7.30 -7.93
N LYS A 562 37.27 -8.53 -8.45
CA LYS A 562 36.74 -8.92 -9.77
C LYS A 562 35.73 -10.06 -9.64
N ASP A 563 34.80 -10.12 -10.58
CA ASP A 563 33.91 -11.25 -10.76
C ASP A 563 34.60 -12.41 -11.52
N ASN A 564 33.85 -13.49 -11.74
CA ASN A 564 34.35 -14.67 -12.46
C ASN A 564 34.69 -14.38 -13.95
N ASN A 565 34.23 -13.26 -14.50
CA ASN A 565 34.48 -12.81 -15.87
C ASN A 565 35.63 -11.80 -15.95
N GLY A 566 36.30 -11.50 -14.81
CA GLY A 566 37.37 -10.53 -14.72
C GLY A 566 36.95 -9.08 -14.68
N GLN A 567 35.63 -8.79 -14.56
CA GLN A 567 35.09 -7.42 -14.45
C GLN A 567 35.26 -6.91 -13.03
N HIS A 568 35.63 -5.64 -12.89
CA HIS A 568 35.76 -5.01 -11.58
C HIS A 568 34.40 -4.82 -10.90
N ILE A 569 34.24 -5.43 -9.73
CA ILE A 569 33.06 -5.33 -8.85
C ILE A 569 33.41 -4.72 -7.49
N GLY A 570 34.65 -4.30 -7.31
CA GLY A 570 35.14 -3.53 -6.16
C GLY A 570 34.97 -2.03 -6.37
N TYR A 571 35.87 -1.24 -5.77
CA TYR A 571 35.77 0.23 -5.87
C TYR A 571 36.13 0.76 -7.27
N ARG A 572 36.83 -0.03 -8.12
CA ARG A 572 37.07 0.29 -9.54
C ARG A 572 35.85 -0.01 -10.43
N ASN A 573 34.65 0.22 -9.92
CA ASN A 573 33.37 -0.05 -10.59
C ASN A 573 32.92 1.06 -11.58
N GLY A 574 33.76 2.05 -11.80
CA GLY A 574 33.48 3.16 -12.74
C GLY A 574 32.60 4.29 -12.19
N LEU A 575 32.28 4.29 -10.91
CA LEU A 575 31.61 5.42 -10.27
C LEU A 575 32.62 6.48 -9.86
N ASN A 576 32.44 7.72 -10.30
CA ASN A 576 33.29 8.86 -9.92
C ASN A 576 33.39 9.06 -8.41
N LEU A 577 32.34 8.67 -7.68
CA LEU A 577 32.35 8.69 -6.22
C LEU A 577 33.50 7.87 -5.62
N ASN A 578 34.05 6.91 -6.37
CA ASN A 578 35.13 6.02 -5.95
C ASN A 578 36.51 6.39 -6.52
N ASP A 579 36.63 7.42 -7.36
CA ASP A 579 37.92 7.77 -7.99
C ASP A 579 38.98 8.06 -6.94
N ASP A 580 38.64 8.86 -5.93
CA ASP A 580 39.52 9.19 -4.82
C ASP A 580 39.87 7.99 -3.92
N VAL A 581 39.00 6.97 -3.87
CA VAL A 581 39.26 5.70 -3.15
C VAL A 581 40.19 4.82 -3.97
N CYS A 582 40.01 4.78 -5.29
CA CYS A 582 40.82 3.96 -6.21
C CYS A 582 42.29 4.39 -6.26
N ASP A 583 42.56 5.69 -6.08
CA ASP A 583 43.89 6.28 -6.11
C ASP A 583 44.70 6.01 -4.83
N LYS A 584 44.06 5.52 -3.76
CA LYS A 584 44.76 5.25 -2.48
C LYS A 584 45.29 3.82 -2.41
N ASN A 585 46.45 3.68 -1.77
CA ASN A 585 47.05 2.37 -1.43
C ASN A 585 46.73 1.93 0.00
N GLU A 586 46.30 2.86 0.82
CA GLU A 586 45.92 2.67 2.22
C GLU A 586 44.65 3.48 2.55
N TRP A 587 43.97 3.13 3.64
CA TRP A 587 42.78 3.79 4.10
C TRP A 587 42.89 4.13 5.58
N THR A 588 43.38 5.33 5.87
CA THR A 588 43.69 5.83 7.22
C THR A 588 42.64 6.79 7.71
N VAL A 589 42.65 7.09 9.02
CA VAL A 589 41.78 8.09 9.63
C VAL A 589 41.93 9.47 8.96
N ASP A 590 43.15 9.87 8.61
CA ASP A 590 43.40 11.16 7.97
C ASP A 590 42.80 11.21 6.55
N ILE A 591 42.82 10.11 5.82
CA ILE A 591 42.20 9.98 4.50
C ILE A 591 40.66 10.08 4.65
N ILE A 592 40.09 9.39 5.66
CA ILE A 592 38.63 9.48 5.93
C ILE A 592 38.23 10.91 6.26
N LYS A 593 38.97 11.61 7.12
CA LYS A 593 38.71 13.00 7.48
C LYS A 593 38.77 13.94 6.27
N ALA A 594 39.88 13.86 5.52
CA ALA A 594 40.06 14.69 4.33
C ALA A 594 38.94 14.47 3.29
N ARG A 595 38.51 13.21 3.10
CA ARG A 595 37.40 12.87 2.22
C ARG A 595 36.08 13.39 2.77
N THR A 596 35.85 13.30 4.09
CA THR A 596 34.68 13.89 4.74
C THR A 596 34.62 15.39 4.49
N ASP A 597 35.71 16.12 4.71
CA ASP A 597 35.79 17.56 4.50
C ASP A 597 35.44 17.97 3.06
N ARG A 598 35.98 17.23 2.08
CA ARG A 598 35.68 17.46 0.66
C ARG A 598 34.20 17.19 0.35
N MET A 599 33.68 16.04 0.78
CA MET A 599 32.30 15.64 0.52
C MET A 599 31.31 16.61 1.18
N VAL A 600 31.55 17.00 2.43
CA VAL A 600 30.70 17.96 3.16
C VAL A 600 30.62 19.28 2.39
N LYS A 601 31.74 19.82 1.90
CA LYS A 601 31.75 21.05 1.09
C LYS A 601 30.91 20.90 -0.19
N GLU A 602 31.00 19.77 -0.88
CA GLU A 602 30.22 19.50 -2.07
C GLU A 602 28.71 19.36 -1.75
N ILE A 603 28.38 18.67 -0.65
CA ILE A 603 26.99 18.45 -0.20
C ILE A 603 26.34 19.77 0.21
N MET A 604 27.06 20.63 0.94
CA MET A 604 26.58 21.98 1.30
C MET A 604 26.21 22.80 0.06
N ALA A 605 27.04 22.76 -0.97
CA ALA A 605 26.75 23.47 -2.23
C ALA A 605 25.60 22.80 -3.03
N MET A 606 25.47 21.46 -2.97
CA MET A 606 24.46 20.69 -3.69
C MET A 606 23.06 20.91 -3.13
N PHE A 607 22.93 20.98 -1.82
CA PHE A 607 21.66 21.08 -1.11
C PHE A 607 21.47 22.45 -0.42
N ALA A 608 22.00 23.52 -1.02
CA ALA A 608 21.72 24.90 -0.61
C ALA A 608 20.22 25.21 -0.81
N LEU A 609 19.62 25.98 0.11
CA LEU A 609 18.26 26.53 0.01
C LEU A 609 18.26 27.93 -0.58
#